data_cef6ade57c18d467aeee0c522de2df82
#
_entry.id   cef6ade57c18d467aeee0c522de2df82
#
_cell.length_a   1.000
_cell.length_b   1.000
_cell.length_c   1.000
_cell.angle_alpha   90.00
_cell.angle_beta   90.00
_cell.angle_gamma   90.00
#
_symmetry.space_group_name_H-M   'P 1'
#
loop_
_entity.id
_entity.type
_entity.pdbx_description
1 polymer ?
#
loop_
_entity_poly.entity_id
_entity_poly.type
_entity_poly.pdbx_seq_one_letter_code
_entity_poly.pdbx_strand_id
1 'polypeptide(L)'
;MLSATHASVIDKDGLISKYKGKFVVVKEPGLAIGFCSGLNPEWGDLVHGVINTINTLGEIQLMDRLKCGAEPLQKGEVLAISQVSFRSGQFEFRVENVSPHSIARGLGAFAHQSLERGKAVIKVQAGNSGKEFAVADALLARWLQPFESATEAAKFGNTAAGVFVKQVKAGMSFEQVEEVLGVPLTRVDLGSKILYKYKEMTIEFHEGKVVDVR
;
A
#
# COMPACT_ATOMS: atom_id res chain seq x y z
N MET A 1 -6.27 -25.22 -34.73
CA MET A 1 -5.12 -24.34 -34.91
C MET A 1 -5.06 -23.40 -33.71
N LEU A 2 -4.19 -23.67 -32.76
CA LEU A 2 -3.98 -22.80 -31.59
C LEU A 2 -3.09 -21.66 -32.05
N SER A 3 -3.65 -20.44 -32.04
CA SER A 3 -2.91 -19.20 -32.32
C SER A 3 -1.86 -19.01 -31.21
N ALA A 4 -0.60 -19.18 -31.54
CA ALA A 4 0.50 -18.85 -30.65
C ALA A 4 0.49 -17.32 -30.48
N THR A 5 -0.05 -16.85 -29.39
CA THR A 5 0.13 -15.46 -28.94
C THR A 5 1.63 -15.24 -28.76
N HIS A 6 2.23 -14.46 -29.64
CA HIS A 6 3.61 -13.99 -29.48
C HIS A 6 3.67 -13.21 -28.18
N ALA A 7 4.24 -13.80 -27.13
CA ALA A 7 4.62 -13.05 -25.96
C ALA A 7 5.59 -11.97 -26.44
N SER A 8 5.18 -10.72 -26.37
CA SER A 8 6.04 -9.58 -26.72
C SER A 8 7.28 -9.66 -25.85
N VAL A 9 8.44 -9.74 -26.48
CA VAL A 9 9.72 -9.72 -25.76
C VAL A 9 9.81 -8.34 -25.11
N ILE A 10 9.63 -8.29 -23.79
CA ILE A 10 9.83 -7.07 -23.04
C ILE A 10 11.34 -6.86 -22.88
N ASP A 11 11.83 -5.69 -23.26
CA ASP A 11 13.20 -5.29 -22.99
C ASP A 11 13.32 -4.54 -21.67
N LYS A 12 14.53 -4.18 -21.29
CA LYS A 12 14.80 -3.45 -20.04
C LYS A 12 14.01 -2.14 -19.98
N ASP A 13 14.01 -1.37 -21.05
CA ASP A 13 13.39 -0.03 -21.08
C ASP A 13 11.87 -0.13 -21.11
N GLY A 14 11.33 -1.14 -21.77
CA GLY A 14 9.91 -1.47 -21.74
C GLY A 14 9.43 -1.82 -20.33
N LEU A 15 10.20 -2.63 -19.57
CA LEU A 15 9.85 -2.95 -18.19
C LEU A 15 9.92 -1.71 -17.28
N ILE A 16 10.97 -0.89 -17.43
CA ILE A 16 11.08 0.37 -16.69
C ILE A 16 9.88 1.27 -17.00
N SER A 17 9.53 1.46 -18.29
CA SER A 17 8.43 2.32 -18.71
C SER A 17 7.07 1.82 -18.21
N LYS A 18 6.88 0.50 -18.15
CA LYS A 18 5.65 -0.12 -17.66
C LYS A 18 5.32 0.27 -16.21
N TYR A 19 6.34 0.48 -15.38
CA TYR A 19 6.16 0.68 -13.94
C TYR A 19 6.55 2.07 -13.44
N LYS A 20 7.46 2.78 -14.08
CA LYS A 20 7.96 4.08 -13.64
C LYS A 20 6.84 5.12 -13.59
N GLY A 21 6.64 5.76 -12.44
CA GLY A 21 5.62 6.78 -12.23
C GLY A 21 4.19 6.23 -12.18
N LYS A 22 4.03 4.89 -12.14
CA LYS A 22 2.71 4.25 -12.04
C LYS A 22 2.31 4.04 -10.59
N PHE A 23 1.02 3.74 -10.44
CA PHE A 23 0.45 3.22 -9.20
C PHE A 23 0.30 1.71 -9.34
N VAL A 24 0.56 0.97 -8.26
CA VAL A 24 0.39 -0.48 -8.26
C VAL A 24 -0.47 -0.92 -7.10
N VAL A 25 -1.26 -1.96 -7.32
CA VAL A 25 -2.07 -2.60 -6.28
C VAL A 25 -1.41 -3.90 -5.87
N VAL A 26 -1.28 -4.11 -4.58
CA VAL A 26 -0.81 -5.36 -3.99
C VAL A 26 -1.85 -6.45 -4.20
N LYS A 27 -1.48 -7.53 -4.90
CA LYS A 27 -2.38 -8.65 -5.22
C LYS A 27 -2.33 -9.77 -4.20
N GLU A 28 -1.15 -10.01 -3.65
CA GLU A 28 -0.88 -11.10 -2.72
C GLU A 28 -0.13 -10.56 -1.50
N PRO A 29 -0.41 -11.07 -0.29
CA PRO A 29 0.34 -10.71 0.91
C PRO A 29 1.78 -11.26 0.83
N GLY A 30 2.73 -10.58 1.48
CA GLY A 30 4.13 -11.03 1.56
C GLY A 30 5.15 -9.91 1.36
N LEU A 31 4.78 -8.83 0.69
CA LEU A 31 5.57 -7.60 0.65
C LEU A 31 5.40 -6.82 1.95
N ALA A 32 6.38 -6.01 2.32
CA ALA A 32 6.31 -5.15 3.50
C ALA A 32 6.80 -3.73 3.18
N ILE A 33 6.35 -2.79 4.02
CA ILE A 33 6.69 -1.37 3.95
C ILE A 33 7.20 -0.92 5.31
N GLY A 34 8.03 0.12 5.37
CA GLY A 34 8.60 0.63 6.62
C GLY A 34 8.34 2.10 6.83
N PHE A 35 8.20 2.49 8.09
CA PHE A 35 7.89 3.85 8.52
C PHE A 35 9.08 4.43 9.28
N CYS A 36 10.20 4.66 8.59
CA CYS A 36 11.35 5.32 9.18
C CYS A 36 11.06 6.80 9.38
N SER A 37 11.06 7.23 10.64
CA SER A 37 11.13 8.65 10.98
C SER A 37 12.61 9.05 11.07
N GLY A 38 13.09 9.83 10.13
CA GLY A 38 14.41 10.40 10.19
C GLY A 38 15.15 10.32 8.86
N LEU A 39 15.58 11.48 8.39
CA LEU A 39 16.63 11.62 7.40
C LEU A 39 17.92 11.12 8.06
N ASN A 40 18.50 10.05 7.56
CA ASN A 40 19.91 9.84 7.80
C ASN A 40 20.68 10.74 6.82
N PRO A 41 21.29 11.84 7.29
CA PRO A 41 21.93 12.81 6.41
C PRO A 41 23.13 12.21 5.65
N GLU A 42 23.69 11.09 6.12
CA GLU A 42 24.85 10.44 5.49
C GLU A 42 24.48 9.62 4.23
N TRP A 43 23.21 9.28 4.04
CA TRP A 43 22.78 8.37 2.98
C TRP A 43 21.83 9.02 1.96
N GLY A 44 21.55 10.32 2.09
CA GLY A 44 20.65 11.08 1.22
C GLY A 44 19.26 10.47 1.15
N ASP A 45 18.55 10.67 0.03
CA ASP A 45 17.21 10.14 -0.24
C ASP A 45 17.12 8.60 -0.34
N LEU A 46 18.16 7.88 0.03
CA LEU A 46 18.34 6.44 -0.13
C LEU A 46 17.81 5.59 1.02
N VAL A 47 17.22 6.20 2.05
CA VAL A 47 16.84 5.45 3.26
C VAL A 47 15.45 4.85 3.13
N HIS A 48 15.30 3.91 2.21
CA HIS A 48 14.24 2.92 2.31
C HIS A 48 14.77 1.76 3.16
N GLY A 49 14.44 1.77 4.45
CA GLY A 49 14.93 0.76 5.40
C GLY A 49 14.43 -0.64 5.10
N VAL A 50 13.24 -0.75 4.50
CA VAL A 50 12.64 -2.03 4.15
C VAL A 50 12.91 -2.39 2.70
N ILE A 51 13.51 -3.55 2.50
CA ILE A 51 13.83 -4.11 1.18
C ILE A 51 13.14 -5.46 1.05
N ASN A 52 12.30 -5.59 0.03
CA ASN A 52 11.68 -6.85 -0.39
C ASN A 52 12.46 -7.36 -1.61
N THR A 53 13.06 -8.52 -1.52
CA THR A 53 13.74 -9.14 -2.67
C THR A 53 12.96 -10.33 -3.17
N ILE A 54 12.49 -10.27 -4.41
CA ILE A 54 11.82 -11.38 -5.12
C ILE A 54 12.89 -12.12 -5.90
N ASN A 55 13.15 -13.36 -5.53
CA ASN A 55 14.11 -14.22 -6.23
C ASN A 55 13.51 -14.82 -7.51
N THR A 56 14.30 -15.56 -8.28
CA THR A 56 13.88 -16.19 -9.54
C THR A 56 12.79 -17.26 -9.37
N LEU A 57 12.57 -17.76 -8.16
CA LEU A 57 11.48 -18.69 -7.82
C LEU A 57 10.20 -17.95 -7.40
N GLY A 58 10.24 -16.61 -7.29
CA GLY A 58 9.12 -15.81 -6.84
C GLY A 58 8.95 -15.76 -5.31
N GLU A 59 9.96 -16.19 -4.55
CA GLU A 59 9.95 -16.10 -3.09
C GLU A 59 10.42 -14.71 -2.64
N ILE A 60 9.83 -14.20 -1.56
CA ILE A 60 10.17 -12.90 -0.99
C ILE A 60 11.13 -13.08 0.18
N GLN A 61 12.24 -12.35 0.13
CA GLN A 61 13.14 -12.16 1.26
C GLN A 61 12.98 -10.72 1.75
N LEU A 62 12.57 -10.55 3.01
CA LEU A 62 12.42 -9.26 3.65
C LEU A 62 13.67 -8.88 4.43
N MET A 63 14.12 -7.64 4.28
CA MET A 63 15.18 -7.05 5.06
C MET A 63 14.77 -5.68 5.58
N ASP A 64 14.73 -5.50 6.89
CA ASP A 64 14.57 -4.20 7.55
C ASP A 64 15.92 -3.75 8.12
N ARG A 65 16.70 -3.05 7.30
CA ARG A 65 18.06 -2.62 7.65
C ARG A 65 18.11 -1.57 8.73
N LEU A 66 17.08 -0.76 8.86
CA LEU A 66 17.07 0.40 9.75
C LEU A 66 16.14 0.20 10.94
N LYS A 67 15.58 -0.99 11.12
CA LYS A 67 14.55 -1.27 12.13
C LYS A 67 13.41 -0.25 12.05
N CYS A 68 12.94 -0.02 10.83
CA CYS A 68 11.89 0.96 10.52
C CYS A 68 10.49 0.53 10.98
N GLY A 69 10.37 -0.64 11.61
CA GLY A 69 9.07 -1.23 11.86
C GLY A 69 8.43 -1.68 10.54
N ALA A 70 8.94 -2.79 9.97
CA ALA A 70 8.37 -3.33 8.75
C ALA A 70 6.97 -3.85 9.01
N GLU A 71 5.98 -3.30 8.31
CA GLU A 71 4.60 -3.77 8.33
C GLU A 71 4.25 -4.50 7.04
N PRO A 72 3.55 -5.65 7.12
CA PRO A 72 3.13 -6.38 5.93
C PRO A 72 2.09 -5.58 5.16
N LEU A 73 2.31 -5.45 3.85
CA LEU A 73 1.33 -4.87 2.93
C LEU A 73 0.14 -5.82 2.77
N GLN A 74 -1.04 -5.25 2.82
CA GLN A 74 -2.28 -5.99 2.66
C GLN A 74 -2.68 -6.06 1.19
N LYS A 75 -3.41 -7.11 0.82
CA LYS A 75 -4.02 -7.21 -0.50
C LYS A 75 -4.96 -6.02 -0.74
N GLY A 76 -4.83 -5.40 -1.90
CA GLY A 76 -5.61 -4.22 -2.27
C GLY A 76 -4.95 -2.88 -1.94
N GLU A 77 -3.87 -2.87 -1.15
CA GLU A 77 -3.14 -1.62 -0.90
C GLU A 77 -2.54 -1.04 -2.17
N VAL A 78 -2.56 0.29 -2.24
CA VAL A 78 -2.05 1.05 -3.39
C VAL A 78 -0.71 1.66 -3.05
N LEU A 79 0.27 1.40 -3.91
CA LEU A 79 1.60 1.99 -3.83
C LEU A 79 1.85 2.88 -5.03
N ALA A 80 2.54 3.99 -4.82
CA ALA A 80 3.11 4.81 -5.90
C ALA A 80 4.56 4.38 -6.15
N ILE A 81 4.93 4.19 -7.42
CA ILE A 81 6.31 3.89 -7.82
C ILE A 81 6.99 5.20 -8.21
N SER A 82 7.89 5.69 -7.37
CA SER A 82 8.63 6.93 -7.59
C SER A 82 9.82 6.73 -8.54
N GLN A 83 10.46 5.57 -8.47
CA GLN A 83 11.65 5.28 -9.27
C GLN A 83 11.72 3.81 -9.64
N VAL A 84 12.19 3.54 -10.86
CA VAL A 84 12.60 2.21 -11.33
C VAL A 84 14.02 2.31 -11.85
N SER A 85 14.89 1.41 -11.45
CA SER A 85 16.25 1.30 -11.94
C SER A 85 16.65 -0.16 -12.16
N PHE A 86 17.66 -0.38 -13.01
CA PHE A 86 18.22 -1.69 -13.25
C PHE A 86 19.72 -1.67 -12.97
N ARG A 87 20.17 -2.49 -12.04
CA ARG A 87 21.57 -2.61 -11.64
C ARG A 87 21.92 -4.06 -11.30
N SER A 88 23.09 -4.51 -11.76
CA SER A 88 23.64 -5.83 -11.40
C SER A 88 22.65 -7.00 -11.59
N GLY A 89 21.90 -7.00 -12.71
CA GLY A 89 20.94 -8.07 -13.00
C GLY A 89 19.66 -8.03 -12.15
N GLN A 90 19.34 -6.90 -11.50
CA GLN A 90 18.15 -6.72 -10.70
C GLN A 90 17.41 -5.45 -11.08
N PHE A 91 16.08 -5.49 -11.10
CA PHE A 91 15.24 -4.30 -11.10
C PHE A 91 14.98 -3.87 -9.66
N GLU A 92 15.10 -2.58 -9.42
CA GLU A 92 14.79 -1.95 -8.15
C GLU A 92 13.66 -0.94 -8.32
N PHE A 93 12.58 -1.13 -7.57
CA PHE A 93 11.40 -0.27 -7.54
C PHE A 93 11.33 0.43 -6.19
N ARG A 94 11.37 1.76 -6.18
CA ARG A 94 11.10 2.53 -4.98
C ARG A 94 9.62 2.82 -4.89
N VAL A 95 9.02 2.39 -3.80
CA VAL A 95 7.57 2.48 -3.60
C VAL A 95 7.24 3.22 -2.30
N GLU A 96 6.11 3.91 -2.32
CA GLU A 96 5.51 4.57 -1.18
C GLU A 96 4.01 4.27 -1.17
N ASN A 97 3.41 3.99 0.00
CA ASN A 97 1.97 3.78 0.05
C ASN A 97 1.21 5.10 -0.17
N VAL A 98 0.12 5.02 -0.92
CA VAL A 98 -0.69 6.19 -1.26
C VAL A 98 -1.50 6.66 -0.06
N SER A 99 -2.11 5.73 0.67
CA SER A 99 -2.85 6.02 1.89
C SER A 99 -1.91 5.98 3.10
N PRO A 100 -1.84 7.05 3.92
CA PRO A 100 -1.01 7.03 5.11
C PRO A 100 -1.55 6.05 6.15
N HIS A 101 -0.65 5.42 6.89
CA HIS A 101 -0.97 4.55 8.02
C HIS A 101 -0.88 5.34 9.33
N SER A 102 -1.68 4.95 10.31
CA SER A 102 -1.60 5.51 11.66
C SER A 102 -0.55 4.77 12.47
N ILE A 103 0.56 5.43 12.74
CA ILE A 103 1.73 4.85 13.41
C ILE A 103 1.86 5.43 14.81
N ALA A 104 1.99 4.56 15.81
CA ALA A 104 2.29 4.99 17.17
C ALA A 104 3.73 5.50 17.28
N ARG A 105 3.90 6.70 17.78
CA ARG A 105 5.20 7.34 18.02
C ARG A 105 5.35 7.75 19.48
N GLY A 106 6.59 7.76 19.97
CA GLY A 106 6.91 8.10 21.35
C GLY A 106 6.74 6.92 22.32
N LEU A 107 6.98 7.15 23.57
CA LEU A 107 6.92 6.16 24.66
C LEU A 107 6.14 6.70 25.85
N GLY A 108 5.36 5.85 26.51
CA GLY A 108 4.63 6.18 27.72
C GLY A 108 3.67 7.36 27.53
N ALA A 109 3.73 8.35 28.42
CA ALA A 109 2.87 9.54 28.41
C ALA A 109 3.06 10.45 27.19
N PHE A 110 4.12 10.27 26.42
CA PHE A 110 4.41 11.02 25.19
C PHE A 110 4.03 10.24 23.93
N ALA A 111 3.37 9.11 24.05
CA ALA A 111 2.89 8.35 22.91
C ALA A 111 1.78 9.13 22.17
N HIS A 112 1.90 9.22 20.85
CA HIS A 112 0.91 9.85 19.97
C HIS A 112 0.79 9.07 18.66
N GLN A 113 -0.35 9.23 17.97
CA GLN A 113 -0.56 8.68 16.66
C GLN A 113 -0.10 9.69 15.60
N SER A 114 0.67 9.22 14.62
CA SER A 114 1.11 10.00 13.48
C SER A 114 0.64 9.33 12.19
N LEU A 115 0.11 10.12 11.25
CA LEU A 115 -0.25 9.62 9.92
C LEU A 115 0.99 9.70 9.02
N GLU A 116 1.51 8.56 8.65
CA GLU A 116 2.75 8.47 7.87
C GLU A 116 2.59 7.60 6.63
N ARG A 117 3.35 7.94 5.60
CA ARG A 117 3.50 7.10 4.42
C ARG A 117 4.74 6.24 4.57
N GLY A 118 4.54 4.96 4.48
CA GLY A 118 5.63 3.99 4.49
C GLY A 118 6.34 3.94 3.14
N LYS A 119 7.61 3.55 3.17
CA LYS A 119 8.46 3.42 1.99
C LYS A 119 9.16 2.07 1.98
N ALA A 120 9.37 1.53 0.78
CA ALA A 120 10.15 0.32 0.59
C ALA A 120 10.88 0.31 -0.75
N VAL A 121 11.85 -0.58 -0.86
CA VAL A 121 12.42 -1.00 -2.14
C VAL A 121 11.95 -2.41 -2.43
N ILE A 122 11.44 -2.63 -3.63
CA ILE A 122 11.15 -3.96 -4.16
C ILE A 122 12.22 -4.28 -5.19
N LYS A 123 13.02 -5.30 -4.95
CA LYS A 123 14.03 -5.82 -5.85
C LYS A 123 13.54 -7.10 -6.51
N VAL A 124 13.71 -7.19 -7.82
CA VAL A 124 13.38 -8.41 -8.57
C VAL A 124 14.61 -8.89 -9.28
N GLN A 125 15.01 -10.10 -9.01
CA GLN A 125 16.11 -10.74 -9.72
C GLN A 125 15.69 -11.04 -11.16
N ALA A 126 16.51 -10.51 -12.09
CA ALA A 126 16.27 -10.67 -13.51
C ALA A 126 17.61 -10.79 -14.19
N GLY A 127 18.24 -11.67 -14.58
CA GLY A 127 19.55 -11.65 -15.26
C GLY A 127 19.71 -10.48 -16.26
N ASN A 128 20.41 -10.69 -17.36
CA ASN A 128 20.76 -9.60 -18.30
C ASN A 128 20.18 -9.81 -19.72
N SER A 129 19.23 -10.71 -19.89
CA SER A 129 18.63 -11.04 -21.19
C SER A 129 17.13 -10.70 -21.25
N GLY A 130 16.63 -10.50 -22.47
CA GLY A 130 15.20 -10.22 -22.68
C GLY A 130 14.26 -11.33 -22.17
N LYS A 131 14.69 -12.59 -22.17
CA LYS A 131 13.92 -13.70 -21.59
C LYS A 131 13.81 -13.55 -20.07
N GLU A 132 14.90 -13.15 -19.42
CA GLU A 132 14.97 -12.94 -17.98
C GLU A 132 14.16 -11.71 -17.55
N PHE A 133 14.09 -10.67 -18.39
CA PHE A 133 13.22 -9.51 -18.14
C PHE A 133 11.74 -9.89 -18.20
N ALA A 134 11.34 -10.76 -19.12
CA ALA A 134 9.98 -11.29 -19.16
C ALA A 134 9.63 -12.12 -17.92
N VAL A 135 10.59 -12.89 -17.41
CA VAL A 135 10.41 -13.61 -16.13
C VAL A 135 10.25 -12.64 -14.97
N ALA A 136 11.09 -11.59 -14.89
CA ALA A 136 10.97 -10.57 -13.85
C ALA A 136 9.62 -9.84 -13.91
N ASP A 137 9.13 -9.53 -15.10
CA ASP A 137 7.80 -8.92 -15.28
C ASP A 137 6.68 -9.87 -14.80
N ALA A 138 6.76 -11.15 -15.13
CA ALA A 138 5.81 -12.16 -14.69
C ALA A 138 5.81 -12.32 -13.15
N LEU A 139 7.01 -12.31 -12.54
CA LEU A 139 7.16 -12.35 -11.09
C LEU A 139 6.55 -11.12 -10.42
N LEU A 140 6.80 -9.92 -10.97
CA LEU A 140 6.15 -8.69 -10.47
C LEU A 140 4.65 -8.73 -10.63
N ALA A 141 4.15 -9.17 -11.79
CA ALA A 141 2.73 -9.26 -12.08
C ALA A 141 1.97 -10.23 -11.16
N ARG A 142 2.65 -11.15 -10.51
CA ARG A 142 2.07 -11.98 -9.43
C ARG A 142 1.70 -11.12 -8.21
N TRP A 143 2.59 -10.21 -7.83
CA TRP A 143 2.48 -9.43 -6.59
C TRP A 143 1.81 -8.08 -6.80
N LEU A 144 2.00 -7.46 -7.97
CA LEU A 144 1.63 -6.08 -8.24
C LEU A 144 0.86 -5.96 -9.56
N GLN A 145 -0.20 -5.15 -9.55
CA GLN A 145 -0.97 -4.78 -10.74
C GLN A 145 -0.77 -3.29 -11.02
N PRO A 146 -0.17 -2.88 -12.16
CA PRO A 146 0.06 -1.47 -12.48
C PRO A 146 -1.19 -0.76 -13.01
N PHE A 147 -1.30 0.55 -12.71
CA PHE A 147 -2.35 1.48 -13.14
C PHE A 147 -1.75 2.86 -13.45
N GLU A 148 -2.42 3.60 -14.33
CA GLU A 148 -2.00 4.96 -14.69
C GLU A 148 -2.32 5.98 -13.60
N SER A 149 -3.37 5.78 -12.84
CA SER A 149 -3.82 6.71 -11.81
C SER A 149 -4.07 6.04 -10.47
N ALA A 150 -3.91 6.83 -9.38
CA ALA A 150 -4.23 6.39 -8.03
C ALA A 150 -5.71 6.03 -7.88
N THR A 151 -6.60 6.74 -8.58
CA THR A 151 -8.05 6.51 -8.53
C THR A 151 -8.43 5.15 -9.11
N GLU A 152 -7.85 4.77 -10.25
CA GLU A 152 -8.08 3.46 -10.86
C GLU A 152 -7.50 2.34 -9.99
N ALA A 153 -6.27 2.54 -9.49
CA ALA A 153 -5.64 1.62 -8.58
C ALA A 153 -6.48 1.41 -7.31
N ALA A 154 -7.00 2.47 -6.70
CA ALA A 154 -7.84 2.39 -5.51
C ALA A 154 -9.16 1.65 -5.77
N LYS A 155 -9.81 1.90 -6.90
CA LYS A 155 -11.02 1.15 -7.28
C LYS A 155 -10.74 -0.35 -7.41
N PHE A 156 -9.67 -0.72 -8.10
CA PHE A 156 -9.25 -2.11 -8.25
C PHE A 156 -8.83 -2.72 -6.91
N GLY A 157 -8.06 -1.99 -6.11
CA GLY A 157 -7.59 -2.42 -4.79
C GLY A 157 -8.76 -2.75 -3.86
N ASN A 158 -9.74 -1.89 -3.77
CA ASN A 158 -10.95 -2.10 -2.98
C ASN A 158 -11.70 -3.38 -3.41
N THR A 159 -11.79 -3.63 -4.72
CA THR A 159 -12.40 -4.85 -5.25
C THR A 159 -11.55 -6.09 -4.96
N ALA A 160 -10.23 -5.99 -5.17
CA ALA A 160 -9.29 -7.10 -4.99
C ALA A 160 -9.12 -7.53 -3.53
N ALA A 161 -9.19 -6.58 -2.59
CA ALA A 161 -9.14 -6.85 -1.17
C ALA A 161 -10.39 -7.56 -0.63
N GLY A 162 -11.46 -7.63 -1.44
CA GLY A 162 -12.77 -7.99 -0.92
C GLY A 162 -13.31 -6.93 0.04
N VAL A 163 -12.61 -5.81 0.12
CA VAL A 163 -13.06 -4.63 0.81
C VAL A 163 -14.14 -4.02 -0.08
N PHE A 164 -15.39 -4.43 0.13
CA PHE A 164 -16.43 -3.45 0.00
C PHE A 164 -15.91 -2.23 0.74
N VAL A 165 -15.85 -1.07 0.08
CA VAL A 165 -15.73 0.19 0.81
C VAL A 165 -16.81 0.08 1.86
N LYS A 166 -16.44 -0.19 3.10
CA LYS A 166 -17.37 -0.23 4.22
C LYS A 166 -17.80 1.21 4.36
N GLN A 167 -18.74 1.63 3.54
CA GLN A 167 -19.36 2.95 3.64
C GLN A 167 -20.27 2.89 4.86
N VAL A 168 -20.13 3.88 5.72
CA VAL A 168 -21.13 4.08 6.74
C VAL A 168 -22.46 4.34 6.03
N LYS A 169 -23.45 3.53 6.38
CA LYS A 169 -24.80 3.60 5.80
C LYS A 169 -25.79 3.90 6.92
N ALA A 170 -26.87 4.58 6.57
CA ALA A 170 -28.01 4.72 7.47
C ALA A 170 -28.44 3.35 8.03
N GLY A 171 -28.74 3.30 9.32
CA GLY A 171 -29.13 2.08 10.03
C GLY A 171 -27.99 1.25 10.63
N MET A 172 -26.71 1.60 10.40
CA MET A 172 -25.59 0.95 11.08
C MET A 172 -25.58 1.26 12.58
N SER A 173 -25.15 0.29 13.40
CA SER A 173 -24.94 0.48 14.83
C SER A 173 -23.59 1.17 15.11
N PHE A 174 -23.35 1.55 16.39
CA PHE A 174 -22.07 2.11 16.81
C PHE A 174 -20.91 1.17 16.50
N GLU A 175 -21.06 -0.11 16.84
CA GLU A 175 -20.03 -1.15 16.64
C GLU A 175 -19.71 -1.33 15.17
N GLN A 176 -20.73 -1.31 14.31
CA GLN A 176 -20.55 -1.41 12.87
C GLN A 176 -19.81 -0.21 12.28
N VAL A 177 -20.07 0.99 12.79
CA VAL A 177 -19.36 2.21 12.39
C VAL A 177 -17.92 2.20 12.88
N GLU A 178 -17.70 1.79 14.13
CA GLU A 178 -16.35 1.67 14.71
C GLU A 178 -15.52 0.57 14.02
N GLU A 179 -16.17 -0.51 13.56
CA GLU A 179 -15.50 -1.53 12.73
C GLU A 179 -15.08 -0.98 11.36
N VAL A 180 -15.81 0.00 10.84
CA VAL A 180 -15.56 0.63 9.53
C VAL A 180 -14.51 1.73 9.60
N LEU A 181 -14.66 2.64 10.57
CA LEU A 181 -13.89 3.90 10.65
C LEU A 181 -12.90 3.94 11.83
N GLY A 182 -12.92 2.93 12.70
CA GLY A 182 -12.21 2.96 13.95
C GLY A 182 -12.92 3.80 15.04
N VAL A 183 -12.25 3.99 16.17
CA VAL A 183 -12.78 4.77 17.28
C VAL A 183 -12.87 6.25 16.89
N PRO A 184 -14.00 6.95 17.15
CA PRO A 184 -14.13 8.37 16.82
C PRO A 184 -13.18 9.24 17.66
N LEU A 185 -12.74 10.35 17.09
CA LEU A 185 -11.92 11.35 17.77
C LEU A 185 -12.68 11.95 18.97
N THR A 186 -13.98 12.15 18.81
CA THR A 186 -14.84 12.70 19.85
C THR A 186 -16.24 12.10 19.74
N ARG A 187 -16.78 11.68 20.87
CA ARG A 187 -18.17 11.28 21.00
C ARG A 187 -18.92 12.36 21.79
N VAL A 188 -20.00 12.89 21.21
CA VAL A 188 -20.86 13.88 21.85
C VAL A 188 -22.23 13.25 22.04
N ASP A 189 -22.66 13.16 23.28
CA ASP A 189 -23.98 12.66 23.66
C ASP A 189 -24.93 13.84 23.90
N LEU A 190 -26.03 13.89 23.16
CA LEU A 190 -27.06 14.93 23.22
C LEU A 190 -28.42 14.35 23.67
N GLY A 191 -28.37 13.24 24.38
CA GLY A 191 -29.57 12.51 24.83
C GLY A 191 -30.18 11.62 23.75
N SER A 192 -31.12 12.11 22.98
CA SER A 192 -31.72 11.33 21.87
C SER A 192 -30.81 11.15 20.65
N LYS A 193 -29.70 11.91 20.58
CA LYS A 193 -28.74 11.90 19.49
C LYS A 193 -27.34 11.72 20.00
N ILE A 194 -26.54 10.93 19.28
CA ILE A 194 -25.10 10.78 19.53
C ILE A 194 -24.37 11.16 18.27
N LEU A 195 -23.31 11.97 18.41
CA LEU A 195 -22.45 12.39 17.31
C LEU A 195 -21.07 11.76 17.48
N TYR A 196 -20.63 11.02 16.46
CA TYR A 196 -19.26 10.56 16.33
C TYR A 196 -18.52 11.51 15.38
N LYS A 197 -17.49 12.20 15.91
CA LYS A 197 -16.64 13.10 15.10
C LYS A 197 -15.36 12.38 14.72
N TYR A 198 -15.13 12.29 13.42
CA TYR A 198 -13.90 11.89 12.77
C TYR A 198 -13.21 13.10 12.16
N LYS A 199 -12.00 12.93 11.62
CA LYS A 199 -11.21 14.03 11.07
C LYS A 199 -11.92 14.77 9.91
N GLU A 200 -12.62 14.02 9.07
CA GLU A 200 -13.21 14.53 7.81
C GLU A 200 -14.73 14.39 7.76
N MET A 201 -15.35 13.81 8.78
CA MET A 201 -16.80 13.60 8.82
C MET A 201 -17.37 13.56 10.22
N THR A 202 -18.64 13.83 10.33
CA THR A 202 -19.43 13.64 11.54
C THR A 202 -20.59 12.71 11.24
N ILE A 203 -20.76 11.69 12.09
CA ILE A 203 -21.85 10.73 11.96
C ILE A 203 -22.85 10.97 13.09
N GLU A 204 -24.10 11.13 12.71
CA GLU A 204 -25.22 11.32 13.60
C GLU A 204 -25.94 9.99 13.81
N PHE A 205 -26.12 9.61 15.08
CA PHE A 205 -26.91 8.44 15.49
C PHE A 205 -28.18 8.89 16.20
N HIS A 206 -29.27 8.21 15.92
CA HIS A 206 -30.52 8.30 16.66
C HIS A 206 -30.92 6.89 17.06
N GLU A 207 -31.23 6.69 18.36
CA GLU A 207 -31.56 5.37 18.91
C GLU A 207 -30.52 4.26 18.58
N GLY A 208 -29.23 4.66 18.59
CA GLY A 208 -28.12 3.74 18.32
C GLY A 208 -27.91 3.37 16.84
N LYS A 209 -28.61 4.03 15.94
CA LYS A 209 -28.50 3.81 14.48
C LYS A 209 -28.07 5.08 13.75
N VAL A 210 -27.22 4.92 12.74
CA VAL A 210 -26.81 6.02 11.86
C VAL A 210 -28.02 6.58 11.11
N VAL A 211 -28.23 7.88 11.22
CA VAL A 211 -29.28 8.61 10.50
C VAL A 211 -28.70 9.61 9.50
N ASP A 212 -27.50 10.15 9.74
CA ASP A 212 -26.87 11.12 8.85
C ASP A 212 -25.33 11.04 8.92
N VAL A 213 -24.69 11.39 7.81
CA VAL A 213 -23.22 11.46 7.65
C VAL A 213 -22.90 12.78 6.93
N ARG A 214 -22.12 13.64 7.58
CA ARG A 214 -21.75 14.99 7.09
C ARG A 214 -20.24 15.15 7.02
#